data_14a8e3391214679125f438ae602639c4
#
_entry.id   14a8e3391214679125f438ae602639c4
#
_cell.length_a   1.000
_cell.length_b   1.000
_cell.length_c   1.000
_cell.angle_alpha   90.00
_cell.angle_beta   90.00
_cell.angle_gamma   90.00
#
_symmetry.space_group_name_H-M   'P 1'
#
loop_
_entity.id
_entity.type
_entity.pdbx_description
1 polymer ?
#
loop_
_entity_poly.entity_id
_entity_poly.type
_entity_poly.pdbx_seq_one_letter_code
_entity_poly.pdbx_strand_id
1 'polypeptide(L)'
;MTRSEQLYTANIVDTVIFRSLGKSPSPQLRSLKRAIAGAGTELWVSPSIYRELTNYGEDPPRNPYLDTGIEEGWIRVSTSLPNNRNTTFESVTDPIEQAQHLADEYLNQQSKYPNTNNWRDASVVALAVRLFEQNTRIRIVTHTADTALAQACARIPPEFGYYDIESRYYNPPQKAKKQFPTVESLSWSTK
;
A
#
# COMPACT_ATOMS: atom_id res chain seq x y z
N MET A 1 -11.95 3.26 35.27
CA MET A 1 -10.93 3.71 34.30
C MET A 1 -11.10 2.87 33.04
N THR A 2 -11.84 3.36 32.06
CA THR A 2 -11.99 2.73 30.75
C THR A 2 -10.67 2.89 30.01
N ARG A 3 -9.94 1.79 29.76
CA ARG A 3 -8.85 1.77 28.79
C ARG A 3 -9.47 2.26 27.49
N SER A 4 -9.03 3.43 27.01
CA SER A 4 -9.29 3.82 25.63
C SER A 4 -8.68 2.72 24.75
N GLU A 5 -9.54 1.90 24.16
CA GLU A 5 -9.11 0.85 23.23
C GLU A 5 -8.46 1.54 22.04
N GLN A 6 -7.16 1.43 21.99
CA GLN A 6 -6.33 2.06 20.96
C GLN A 6 -6.59 1.36 19.64
N LEU A 7 -7.08 2.12 18.65
CA LEU A 7 -7.22 1.63 17.28
C LEU A 7 -5.83 1.21 16.74
N TYR A 8 -5.75 -0.01 16.24
CA TYR A 8 -4.55 -0.46 15.53
C TYR A 8 -4.44 0.28 14.20
N THR A 9 -3.29 0.87 13.91
CA THR A 9 -3.05 1.56 12.65
C THR A 9 -2.18 0.70 11.73
N ALA A 10 -2.68 0.41 10.52
CA ALA A 10 -1.91 -0.24 9.46
C ALA A 10 -1.52 0.79 8.40
N ASN A 11 -0.24 0.81 8.02
CA ASN A 11 0.26 1.64 6.94
C ASN A 11 0.45 0.79 5.69
N ILE A 12 -0.26 1.10 4.61
CA ILE A 12 -0.11 0.44 3.31
C ILE A 12 0.76 1.33 2.42
N VAL A 13 1.75 0.75 1.77
CA VAL A 13 2.71 1.49 0.94
C VAL A 13 2.70 0.98 -0.49
N ASP A 14 2.71 1.91 -1.42
CA ASP A 14 2.85 1.69 -2.85
C ASP A 14 4.33 1.50 -3.25
N THR A 15 4.55 0.88 -4.40
CA THR A 15 5.86 0.64 -5.04
C THR A 15 6.73 1.89 -5.12
N VAL A 16 6.15 3.04 -5.46
CA VAL A 16 6.88 4.30 -5.64
C VAL A 16 7.58 4.72 -4.35
N ILE A 17 6.96 4.51 -3.21
CA ILE A 17 7.55 4.82 -1.90
C ILE A 17 8.80 3.97 -1.67
N PHE A 18 8.74 2.66 -1.90
CA PHE A 18 9.92 1.78 -1.74
C PHE A 18 11.04 2.10 -2.74
N ARG A 19 10.71 2.37 -4.00
CA ARG A 19 11.70 2.74 -5.02
C ARG A 19 12.44 4.02 -4.65
N SER A 20 11.79 4.92 -3.93
CA SER A 20 12.38 6.16 -3.44
C SER A 20 13.42 5.97 -2.34
N LEU A 21 13.31 4.87 -1.59
CA LEU A 21 14.22 4.58 -0.47
C LEU A 21 15.59 4.02 -0.92
N GLY A 22 15.76 3.73 -2.21
CA GLY A 22 17.03 3.27 -2.80
C GLY A 22 17.23 1.76 -2.82
N LYS A 23 18.27 1.32 -3.55
CA LYS A 23 18.50 -0.10 -3.90
C LYS A 23 19.29 -0.93 -2.89
N SER A 24 19.69 -0.40 -1.73
CA SER A 24 20.56 -1.09 -0.77
C SER A 24 20.21 -0.64 0.62
N PRO A 25 20.69 -1.26 1.71
CA PRO A 25 20.43 -0.77 3.06
C PRO A 25 20.84 0.71 3.19
N SER A 26 19.99 1.56 2.65
CA SER A 26 20.17 3.00 2.57
C SER A 26 19.91 3.62 3.95
N PRO A 27 20.47 4.80 4.25
CA PRO A 27 20.11 5.54 5.45
C PRO A 27 18.60 5.77 5.55
N GLN A 28 17.93 6.00 4.42
CA GLN A 28 16.49 6.23 4.33
C GLN A 28 15.69 4.99 4.79
N LEU A 29 16.07 3.81 4.35
CA LEU A 29 15.41 2.57 4.79
C LEU A 29 15.58 2.34 6.29
N ARG A 30 16.78 2.59 6.84
CA ARG A 30 17.03 2.49 8.28
C ARG A 30 16.21 3.51 9.08
N SER A 31 16.04 4.72 8.54
CA SER A 31 15.18 5.74 9.15
C SER A 31 13.72 5.34 9.12
N LEU A 32 13.23 4.77 8.00
CA LEU A 32 11.89 4.22 7.88
C LEU A 32 11.65 3.12 8.92
N LYS A 33 12.54 2.13 9.01
CA LYS A 33 12.44 1.06 10.00
C LYS A 33 12.34 1.61 11.43
N ARG A 34 13.17 2.60 11.78
CA ARG A 34 13.12 3.24 13.10
C ARG A 34 11.80 3.99 13.33
N ALA A 35 11.30 4.69 12.31
CA ALA A 35 10.03 5.41 12.41
C ALA A 35 8.85 4.45 12.63
N ILE A 36 8.80 3.34 11.90
CA ILE A 36 7.79 2.29 12.04
C ILE A 36 7.84 1.67 13.44
N ALA A 37 9.03 1.27 13.89
CA ALA A 37 9.22 0.70 15.22
C ALA A 37 8.85 1.69 16.33
N GLY A 38 9.25 2.97 16.19
CA GLY A 38 8.92 4.04 17.14
C GLY A 38 7.43 4.35 17.21
N ALA A 39 6.72 4.23 16.10
CA ALA A 39 5.27 4.40 16.03
C ALA A 39 4.49 3.15 16.53
N GLY A 40 5.17 2.03 16.77
CA GLY A 40 4.54 0.77 17.16
C GLY A 40 3.52 0.27 16.12
N THR A 41 3.84 0.44 14.84
CA THR A 41 3.00 0.08 13.69
C THR A 41 3.76 -0.83 12.74
N GLU A 42 3.13 -1.26 11.67
CA GLU A 42 3.70 -2.13 10.64
C GLU A 42 3.44 -1.54 9.25
N LEU A 43 4.30 -1.87 8.30
CA LEU A 43 4.06 -1.62 6.89
C LEU A 43 3.41 -2.83 6.23
N TRP A 44 2.35 -2.56 5.50
CA TRP A 44 1.67 -3.57 4.72
C TRP A 44 1.93 -3.37 3.23
N VAL A 45 2.17 -4.46 2.54
CA VAL A 45 2.45 -4.52 1.11
C VAL A 45 1.55 -5.57 0.47
N SER A 46 0.95 -5.23 -0.67
CA SER A 46 0.19 -6.23 -1.42
C SER A 46 1.13 -7.26 -2.06
N PRO A 47 0.68 -8.51 -2.30
CA PRO A 47 1.48 -9.52 -2.97
C PRO A 47 1.95 -9.11 -4.37
N SER A 48 1.15 -8.30 -5.06
CA SER A 48 1.48 -7.79 -6.41
C SER A 48 2.62 -6.79 -6.36
N ILE A 49 2.59 -5.87 -5.38
CA ILE A 49 3.67 -4.91 -5.15
C ILE A 49 4.93 -5.62 -4.66
N TYR A 50 4.81 -6.58 -3.76
CA TYR A 50 5.95 -7.38 -3.29
C TYR A 50 6.66 -8.06 -4.47
N ARG A 51 5.92 -8.74 -5.35
CA ARG A 51 6.48 -9.38 -6.54
C ARG A 51 7.16 -8.37 -7.48
N GLU A 52 6.59 -7.19 -7.65
CA GLU A 52 7.21 -6.13 -8.46
C GLU A 52 8.53 -5.65 -7.87
N LEU A 53 8.58 -5.45 -6.55
CA LEU A 53 9.75 -4.92 -5.86
C LEU A 53 10.88 -5.94 -5.76
N THR A 54 10.55 -7.22 -5.65
CA THR A 54 11.52 -8.32 -5.56
C THR A 54 11.85 -8.93 -6.90
N ASN A 55 11.08 -8.61 -7.98
CA ASN A 55 11.20 -9.29 -9.27
C ASN A 55 11.28 -10.82 -9.08
N TYR A 56 10.26 -11.37 -8.44
CA TYR A 56 10.21 -12.79 -8.10
C TYR A 56 10.50 -13.64 -9.33
N GLY A 57 11.65 -14.33 -9.35
CA GLY A 57 12.16 -15.09 -10.49
C GLY A 57 13.44 -14.55 -11.09
N GLU A 58 13.94 -13.37 -10.70
CA GLU A 58 15.28 -12.90 -11.04
C GLU A 58 16.28 -13.26 -9.93
N ASP A 59 17.47 -13.70 -10.29
CA ASP A 59 18.56 -13.98 -9.38
C ASP A 59 19.75 -13.03 -9.69
N PRO A 60 20.16 -12.19 -8.74
CA PRO A 60 19.62 -11.96 -7.39
C PRO A 60 18.33 -11.11 -7.38
N PRO A 61 17.46 -11.30 -6.39
CA PRO A 61 16.25 -10.48 -6.24
C PRO A 61 16.61 -9.00 -6.10
N ARG A 62 15.86 -8.11 -6.75
CA ARG A 62 16.21 -6.68 -6.82
C ARG A 62 16.16 -5.94 -5.48
N ASN A 63 15.46 -6.48 -4.49
CA ASN A 63 15.25 -5.84 -3.18
C ASN A 63 15.33 -6.81 -2.00
N PRO A 64 16.51 -7.36 -1.68
CA PRO A 64 16.65 -8.34 -0.60
C PRO A 64 16.29 -7.77 0.79
N TYR A 65 16.25 -6.46 0.98
CA TYR A 65 15.89 -5.85 2.26
C TYR A 65 14.38 -5.89 2.56
N LEU A 66 13.51 -6.14 1.58
CA LEU A 66 12.11 -6.42 1.86
C LEU A 66 11.96 -7.73 2.61
N ASP A 67 12.69 -8.76 2.18
CA ASP A 67 12.70 -10.05 2.86
C ASP A 67 13.25 -9.90 4.27
N THR A 68 14.33 -9.15 4.45
CA THR A 68 14.83 -8.80 5.78
C THR A 68 13.78 -8.06 6.63
N GLY A 69 13.05 -7.12 6.04
CA GLY A 69 11.97 -6.40 6.74
C GLY A 69 10.82 -7.31 7.18
N ILE A 70 10.52 -8.33 6.38
CA ILE A 70 9.51 -9.35 6.69
C ILE A 70 10.02 -10.25 7.82
N GLU A 71 11.26 -10.74 7.73
CA GLU A 71 11.90 -11.55 8.79
C GLU A 71 11.96 -10.81 10.12
N GLU A 72 12.27 -9.54 10.10
CA GLU A 72 12.31 -8.66 11.27
C GLU A 72 10.91 -8.22 11.77
N GLY A 73 9.84 -8.51 11.00
CA GLY A 73 8.45 -8.34 11.41
C GLY A 73 7.91 -6.90 11.31
N TRP A 74 8.62 -5.94 10.68
CA TRP A 74 8.12 -4.59 10.47
C TRP A 74 7.52 -4.35 9.08
N ILE A 75 7.69 -5.31 8.15
CA ILE A 75 6.98 -5.40 6.87
C ILE A 75 6.11 -6.65 6.87
N ARG A 76 4.88 -6.51 6.45
CA ARG A 76 3.96 -7.63 6.23
C ARG A 76 3.48 -7.65 4.79
N VAL A 77 3.49 -8.83 4.20
CA VAL A 77 2.87 -9.09 2.90
C VAL A 77 1.57 -9.83 3.14
N SER A 78 0.48 -9.33 2.59
CA SER A 78 -0.80 -10.04 2.65
C SER A 78 -0.72 -11.33 1.85
N THR A 79 -1.14 -12.44 2.45
CA THR A 79 -0.95 -13.78 1.86
C THR A 79 -1.95 -14.15 0.77
N SER A 80 -3.05 -13.44 0.64
CA SER A 80 -4.08 -13.79 -0.35
C SER A 80 -4.91 -12.59 -0.76
N LEU A 81 -4.56 -11.97 -1.86
CA LEU A 81 -5.44 -11.10 -2.60
C LEU A 81 -5.89 -11.81 -3.87
N PRO A 82 -7.09 -11.50 -4.39
CA PRO A 82 -7.55 -12.04 -5.65
C PRO A 82 -6.52 -11.77 -6.75
N ASN A 83 -6.19 -12.79 -7.52
CA ASN A 83 -5.22 -12.69 -8.62
C ASN A 83 -5.88 -12.95 -9.97
N ASN A 84 -7.20 -13.02 -10.01
CA ASN A 84 -7.95 -13.37 -11.22
C ASN A 84 -8.52 -12.12 -11.88
N ARG A 85 -7.78 -11.56 -12.83
CA ARG A 85 -8.21 -10.42 -13.64
C ARG A 85 -9.32 -10.79 -14.66
N ASN A 86 -9.53 -12.07 -14.89
CA ASN A 86 -10.44 -12.53 -15.94
C ASN A 86 -11.86 -12.73 -15.45
N THR A 87 -12.15 -12.53 -14.16
CA THR A 87 -13.52 -12.51 -13.64
C THR A 87 -14.20 -11.20 -14.05
N THR A 88 -15.44 -11.29 -14.49
CA THR A 88 -16.26 -10.09 -14.72
C THR A 88 -16.77 -9.59 -13.37
N PHE A 89 -16.80 -8.28 -13.17
CA PHE A 89 -17.30 -7.66 -11.93
C PHE A 89 -18.67 -8.20 -11.49
N GLU A 90 -19.56 -8.47 -12.44
CA GLU A 90 -20.92 -8.99 -12.20
C GLU A 90 -20.94 -10.39 -11.58
N SER A 91 -19.87 -11.18 -11.75
CA SER A 91 -19.74 -12.53 -11.19
C SER A 91 -19.03 -12.58 -9.84
N VAL A 92 -18.49 -11.44 -9.37
CA VAL A 92 -17.68 -11.36 -8.16
C VAL A 92 -18.55 -11.04 -6.95
N THR A 93 -18.51 -11.89 -5.95
CA THR A 93 -19.24 -11.70 -4.67
C THR A 93 -18.32 -11.34 -3.51
N ASP A 94 -17.03 -11.56 -3.63
CA ASP A 94 -16.03 -11.24 -2.61
C ASP A 94 -15.77 -9.71 -2.58
N PRO A 95 -16.01 -9.02 -1.45
CA PRO A 95 -15.80 -7.58 -1.33
C PRO A 95 -14.37 -7.14 -1.69
N ILE A 96 -13.38 -7.97 -1.42
CA ILE A 96 -11.97 -7.68 -1.69
C ILE A 96 -11.72 -7.68 -3.21
N GLU A 97 -12.25 -8.67 -3.91
CA GLU A 97 -12.17 -8.78 -5.37
C GLU A 97 -12.97 -7.67 -6.05
N GLN A 98 -14.18 -7.37 -5.55
CA GLN A 98 -14.97 -6.23 -6.02
C GLN A 98 -14.22 -4.91 -5.88
N ALA A 99 -13.60 -4.65 -4.73
CA ALA A 99 -12.82 -3.45 -4.49
C ALA A 99 -11.62 -3.34 -5.46
N GLN A 100 -10.98 -4.46 -5.78
CA GLN A 100 -9.87 -4.48 -6.74
C GLN A 100 -10.35 -4.17 -8.16
N HIS A 101 -11.50 -4.71 -8.60
CA HIS A 101 -12.08 -4.39 -9.89
C HIS A 101 -12.49 -2.93 -10.01
N LEU A 102 -13.19 -2.39 -9.00
CA LEU A 102 -13.57 -0.97 -8.96
C LEU A 102 -12.33 -0.06 -9.00
N ALA A 103 -11.26 -0.43 -8.30
CA ALA A 103 -10.01 0.32 -8.32
C ALA A 103 -9.32 0.26 -9.68
N ASP A 104 -9.24 -0.91 -10.32
CA ASP A 104 -8.66 -1.05 -11.67
C ASP A 104 -9.45 -0.23 -12.68
N GLU A 105 -10.78 -0.28 -12.64
CA GLU A 105 -11.64 0.53 -13.49
C GLU A 105 -11.43 2.04 -13.26
N TYR A 106 -11.45 2.48 -12.01
CA TYR A 106 -11.20 3.88 -11.65
C TYR A 106 -9.84 4.37 -12.15
N LEU A 107 -8.78 3.61 -11.92
CA LEU A 107 -7.43 3.95 -12.35
C LEU A 107 -7.33 3.98 -13.89
N ASN A 108 -7.99 3.08 -14.60
CA ASN A 108 -8.05 3.07 -16.05
C ASN A 108 -8.74 4.33 -16.59
N GLN A 109 -9.82 4.79 -15.96
CA GLN A 109 -10.53 6.03 -16.34
C GLN A 109 -9.67 7.29 -16.12
N GLN A 110 -8.80 7.30 -15.11
CA GLN A 110 -7.91 8.41 -14.82
C GLN A 110 -6.61 8.38 -15.65
N SER A 111 -6.29 7.26 -16.27
CA SER A 111 -5.06 7.09 -17.05
C SER A 111 -5.13 7.83 -18.38
N LYS A 112 -4.04 8.52 -18.74
CA LYS A 112 -3.84 9.09 -20.08
C LYS A 112 -3.68 8.01 -21.15
N TYR A 113 -3.37 6.80 -20.76
CA TYR A 113 -3.18 5.65 -21.63
C TYR A 113 -4.20 4.57 -21.26
N PRO A 114 -5.36 4.52 -21.93
CA PRO A 114 -6.34 3.46 -21.73
C PRO A 114 -5.68 2.09 -22.01
N ASN A 115 -6.02 1.09 -21.22
CA ASN A 115 -5.46 -0.27 -21.24
C ASN A 115 -4.09 -0.45 -20.55
N THR A 116 -3.65 0.47 -19.73
CA THR A 116 -2.55 0.20 -18.79
C THR A 116 -2.99 -0.85 -17.77
N ASN A 117 -2.05 -1.70 -17.36
CA ASN A 117 -2.32 -2.72 -16.35
C ASN A 117 -2.28 -2.10 -14.95
N ASN A 118 -3.40 -1.53 -14.51
CA ASN A 118 -3.53 -0.94 -13.19
C ASN A 118 -3.91 -1.94 -12.09
N TRP A 119 -4.09 -3.22 -12.45
CA TRP A 119 -4.48 -4.29 -11.53
C TRP A 119 -3.54 -4.42 -10.32
N ARG A 120 -2.26 -4.11 -10.53
CA ARG A 120 -1.26 -4.11 -9.48
C ARG A 120 -1.49 -2.99 -8.47
N ASP A 121 -1.70 -1.77 -8.96
CA ASP A 121 -1.97 -0.61 -8.12
C ASP A 121 -3.34 -0.75 -7.43
N ALA A 122 -4.33 -1.29 -8.13
CA ALA A 122 -5.64 -1.65 -7.58
C ALA A 122 -5.55 -2.62 -6.39
N SER A 123 -4.51 -3.46 -6.33
CA SER A 123 -4.28 -4.37 -5.21
C SER A 123 -3.98 -3.66 -3.88
N VAL A 124 -3.62 -2.38 -3.89
CA VAL A 124 -3.47 -1.55 -2.68
C VAL A 124 -4.84 -1.30 -2.05
N VAL A 125 -5.85 -1.01 -2.87
CA VAL A 125 -7.23 -0.81 -2.41
C VAL A 125 -7.82 -2.12 -1.90
N ALA A 126 -7.62 -3.22 -2.63
CA ALA A 126 -8.03 -4.55 -2.20
C ALA A 126 -7.40 -4.95 -0.85
N LEU A 127 -6.13 -4.62 -0.64
CA LEU A 127 -5.45 -4.84 0.64
C LEU A 127 -6.10 -4.04 1.77
N ALA A 128 -6.48 -2.79 1.53
CA ALA A 128 -7.17 -1.98 2.53
C ALA A 128 -8.51 -2.63 2.94
N VAL A 129 -9.33 -3.03 1.98
CA VAL A 129 -10.60 -3.72 2.25
C VAL A 129 -10.37 -5.02 3.00
N ARG A 130 -9.37 -5.81 2.61
CA ARG A 130 -9.02 -7.04 3.31
C ARG A 130 -8.63 -6.83 4.78
N LEU A 131 -7.86 -5.80 5.07
CA LEU A 131 -7.46 -5.50 6.44
C LEU A 131 -8.66 -5.08 7.28
N PHE A 132 -9.62 -4.36 6.73
CA PHE A 132 -10.89 -4.05 7.39
C PHE A 132 -11.73 -5.29 7.65
N GLU A 133 -11.81 -6.22 6.69
CA GLU A 133 -12.51 -7.51 6.86
C GLU A 133 -11.91 -8.34 8.00
N GLN A 134 -10.59 -8.30 8.14
CA GLN A 134 -9.87 -9.03 9.19
C GLN A 134 -9.97 -8.38 10.57
N ASN A 135 -10.12 -7.06 10.62
CA ASN A 135 -10.16 -6.31 11.88
C ASN A 135 -10.98 -5.03 11.73
N THR A 136 -12.18 -5.03 12.26
CA THR A 136 -13.09 -3.87 12.24
C THR A 136 -12.63 -2.70 13.12
N ARG A 137 -11.61 -2.88 13.95
CA ARG A 137 -11.03 -1.85 14.81
C ARG A 137 -9.66 -1.39 14.30
N ILE A 138 -9.53 -1.28 13.00
CA ILE A 138 -8.30 -0.85 12.35
C ILE A 138 -8.50 0.52 11.71
N ARG A 139 -7.49 1.37 11.83
CA ARG A 139 -7.32 2.55 10.99
C ARG A 139 -6.32 2.23 9.91
N ILE A 140 -6.60 2.60 8.68
CA ILE A 140 -5.70 2.39 7.55
C ILE A 140 -5.17 3.72 7.05
N VAL A 141 -3.86 3.79 6.82
CA VAL A 141 -3.19 4.91 6.17
C VAL A 141 -2.49 4.38 4.93
N THR A 142 -2.91 4.85 3.75
CA THR A 142 -2.24 4.51 2.50
C THR A 142 -1.25 5.60 2.10
N HIS A 143 -0.09 5.21 1.59
CA HIS A 143 1.00 6.10 1.20
C HIS A 143 1.35 5.87 -0.27
N THR A 144 1.15 6.88 -1.11
CA THR A 144 1.44 6.80 -2.54
C THR A 144 1.89 8.14 -3.10
N ALA A 145 2.62 8.13 -4.21
CA ALA A 145 2.92 9.31 -5.03
C ALA A 145 2.08 9.35 -6.32
N ASP A 146 1.09 8.48 -6.45
CA ASP A 146 0.11 8.48 -7.53
C ASP A 146 -1.21 9.11 -7.05
N THR A 147 -1.62 10.20 -7.72
CA THR A 147 -2.83 10.94 -7.37
C THR A 147 -4.09 10.11 -7.60
N ALA A 148 -4.14 9.33 -8.68
CA ALA A 148 -5.31 8.52 -8.98
C ALA A 148 -5.45 7.38 -7.96
N LEU A 149 -4.34 6.74 -7.59
CA LEU A 149 -4.33 5.71 -6.55
C LEU A 149 -4.71 6.29 -5.17
N ALA A 150 -4.20 7.49 -4.82
CA ALA A 150 -4.60 8.16 -3.58
C ALA A 150 -6.11 8.40 -3.52
N GLN A 151 -6.71 8.82 -4.63
CA GLN A 151 -8.15 9.04 -4.73
C GLN A 151 -8.94 7.72 -4.68
N ALA A 152 -8.47 6.68 -5.35
CA ALA A 152 -9.09 5.36 -5.30
C ALA A 152 -9.10 4.80 -3.86
N CYS A 153 -7.98 4.89 -3.15
CA CYS A 153 -7.86 4.50 -1.75
C CYS A 153 -8.80 5.26 -0.82
N ALA A 154 -9.06 6.54 -1.09
CA ALA A 154 -9.95 7.36 -0.27
C ALA A 154 -11.44 7.12 -0.56
N ARG A 155 -11.80 6.68 -1.77
CA ARG A 155 -13.20 6.60 -2.23
C ARG A 155 -13.77 5.21 -2.17
N ILE A 156 -13.03 4.19 -2.54
CA ILE A 156 -13.57 2.84 -2.76
C ILE A 156 -13.86 2.11 -1.45
N PRO A 157 -12.99 2.04 -0.43
CA PRO A 157 -13.31 1.35 0.81
C PRO A 157 -14.58 1.85 1.51
N PRO A 158 -14.93 3.16 1.50
CA PRO A 158 -16.21 3.65 2.02
C PRO A 158 -17.45 3.05 1.35
N GLU A 159 -17.39 2.63 0.09
CA GLU A 159 -18.50 1.96 -0.61
C GLU A 159 -18.83 0.59 0.01
N PHE A 160 -17.87 -0.01 0.70
CA PHE A 160 -18.01 -1.25 1.47
C PHE A 160 -18.27 -1.01 2.97
N GLY A 161 -18.49 0.23 3.38
CA GLY A 161 -18.77 0.58 4.77
C GLY A 161 -17.52 0.83 5.63
N TYR A 162 -16.33 0.95 5.04
CA TYR A 162 -15.05 1.16 5.72
C TYR A 162 -14.60 2.62 5.63
N TYR A 163 -14.77 3.37 6.72
CA TYR A 163 -14.57 4.83 6.74
C TYR A 163 -13.29 5.28 7.43
N ASP A 164 -12.64 4.42 8.24
CA ASP A 164 -11.42 4.80 8.97
C ASP A 164 -10.16 4.59 8.12
N ILE A 165 -10.19 5.23 6.95
CA ILE A 165 -9.10 5.22 5.98
C ILE A 165 -8.64 6.64 5.66
N GLU A 166 -7.32 6.85 5.69
CA GLU A 166 -6.64 8.07 5.26
C GLU A 166 -5.72 7.76 4.09
N SER A 167 -5.81 8.52 3.02
CA SER A 167 -4.87 8.39 1.90
C SER A 167 -3.93 9.58 1.85
N ARG A 168 -2.63 9.33 1.93
CA ARG A 168 -1.56 10.33 1.89
C ARG A 168 -0.87 10.33 0.55
N TYR A 169 -1.04 11.44 -0.15
CA TYR A 169 -0.37 11.70 -1.41
C TYR A 169 0.92 12.49 -1.18
N TYR A 170 2.00 12.00 -1.76
CA TYR A 170 3.30 12.66 -1.73
C TYR A 170 3.63 13.20 -3.11
N ASN A 171 3.57 14.53 -3.27
CA ASN A 171 3.95 15.16 -4.51
C ASN A 171 5.48 15.22 -4.60
N PRO A 172 6.12 14.45 -5.51
CA PRO A 172 7.54 14.58 -5.72
C PRO A 172 7.86 15.98 -6.25
N PRO A 173 8.84 16.70 -5.68
CA PRO A 173 9.18 18.04 -6.15
C PRO A 173 9.55 18.00 -7.63
N GLN A 174 8.86 18.81 -8.44
CA GLN A 174 8.95 18.80 -9.91
C GLN A 174 10.38 19.05 -10.46
N LYS A 175 11.29 19.58 -9.65
CA LYS A 175 12.66 19.91 -10.08
C LYS A 175 13.75 18.95 -9.60
N ALA A 176 13.44 18.08 -8.70
CA ALA A 176 14.42 17.13 -8.18
C ALA A 176 14.17 15.75 -8.78
N LYS A 177 14.80 15.46 -9.92
CA LYS A 177 14.78 14.11 -10.53
C LYS A 177 15.26 13.00 -9.60
N LYS A 178 15.52 13.27 -8.29
CA LYS A 178 16.06 12.31 -7.31
C LYS A 178 15.64 12.54 -5.85
N GLN A 179 14.79 13.51 -5.53
CA GLN A 179 14.32 13.69 -4.14
C GLN A 179 12.87 13.25 -4.02
N PHE A 180 12.71 12.01 -3.73
CA PHE A 180 11.46 11.44 -3.23
C PHE A 180 11.21 11.89 -1.78
N PRO A 181 9.97 11.74 -1.26
CA PRO A 181 9.70 12.08 0.12
C PRO A 181 10.74 11.45 1.02
N THR A 182 11.39 12.27 1.83
CA THR A 182 12.24 11.74 2.89
C THR A 182 11.37 11.02 3.90
N VAL A 183 11.94 10.11 4.67
CA VAL A 183 11.20 9.40 5.72
C VAL A 183 10.59 10.40 6.72
N GLU A 184 11.25 11.54 6.93
CA GLU A 184 10.76 12.63 7.78
C GLU A 184 9.52 13.32 7.18
N SER A 185 9.38 13.35 5.85
CA SER A 185 8.18 13.88 5.17
C SER A 185 7.02 12.88 5.13
N LEU A 186 7.29 11.60 5.38
CA LEU A 186 6.27 10.59 5.61
C LEU A 186 5.78 10.77 7.05
N SER A 187 4.75 11.61 7.24
CA SER A 187 4.10 11.71 8.55
C SER A 187 3.42 10.38 8.87
N TRP A 188 4.13 9.53 9.58
CA TRP A 188 3.58 8.28 10.08
C TRP A 188 2.48 8.62 11.08
N SER A 189 1.34 7.94 11.00
CA SER A 189 0.30 8.05 12.01
C SER A 189 0.88 7.56 13.34
N THR A 190 1.40 8.50 14.11
CA THR A 190 1.68 8.26 15.52
C THR A 190 0.34 8.16 16.24
N LYS A 191 0.25 7.23 17.15
CA LYS A 191 -0.87 6.95 18.08
C LYS A 191 -1.57 8.18 18.59
#